data_4737ae56e92ee2655269d94fc0c7670b
#
_entry.id   4737ae56e92ee2655269d94fc0c7670b
#
_cell.length_a   1.000
_cell.length_b   1.000
_cell.length_c   1.000
_cell.angle_alpha   90.00
_cell.angle_beta   90.00
_cell.angle_gamma   90.00
#
_symmetry.space_group_name_H-M   'P 1'
#
loop_
_entity.id
_entity.type
_entity.pdbx_description
1 polymer ?
#
loop_
_entity_poly.entity_id
_entity_poly.type
_entity_poly.pdbx_seq_one_letter_code
_entity_poly.pdbx_strand_id
1 'polypeptide(L)'
;KLNFYDIKISLKAHDVPLTLDAYRLMSETVDYPLHLGITEAGTVNTGIIKSAVGIGALLAEGIGDTFRISLTGDPVNEVKVANEILKALGLKEYGPTLISCPTCGRCNIDLPSIAEKVEQRLSGITKPIKVAVMGCVVNGPGEARDADIGIAGGKGEGLVFRKGEVINKVPEDKLVDALF
;
A
#
# COMPACT_ATOMS: atom_id res chain seq x y z
N LYS A 1 15.28 -13.37 -40.43
CA LYS A 1 14.04 -12.88 -39.76
C LYS A 1 13.29 -14.12 -39.33
N LEU A 2 13.01 -14.24 -38.03
CA LEU A 2 12.59 -15.49 -37.40
C LEU A 2 11.05 -15.68 -37.37
N ASN A 3 10.26 -14.68 -37.78
CA ASN A 3 8.79 -14.66 -37.69
C ASN A 3 8.28 -15.06 -36.28
N PHE A 4 8.96 -14.61 -35.24
CA PHE A 4 8.65 -14.87 -33.84
C PHE A 4 8.25 -13.56 -33.17
N TYR A 5 7.01 -13.50 -32.63
CA TYR A 5 6.40 -12.29 -32.08
C TYR A 5 6.02 -12.44 -30.59
N ASP A 6 6.16 -13.63 -30.02
CA ASP A 6 5.86 -13.91 -28.60
C ASP A 6 6.98 -13.40 -27.70
N ILE A 7 7.15 -12.08 -27.68
CA ILE A 7 8.17 -11.38 -26.90
C ILE A 7 7.57 -10.32 -26.01
N LYS A 8 8.27 -9.96 -24.95
CA LYS A 8 8.04 -8.76 -24.15
C LYS A 8 9.34 -7.97 -24.01
N ILE A 9 9.22 -6.66 -23.89
CA ILE A 9 10.34 -5.74 -23.82
C ILE A 9 10.56 -5.26 -22.39
N SER A 10 11.81 -5.17 -21.98
CA SER A 10 12.20 -4.67 -20.66
C SER A 10 13.35 -3.70 -20.76
N LEU A 11 13.17 -2.47 -20.26
CA LEU A 11 14.13 -1.35 -20.30
C LEU A 11 14.45 -0.93 -18.86
N LYS A 12 15.28 -1.72 -18.19
CA LYS A 12 15.57 -1.51 -16.76
C LYS A 12 16.84 -0.72 -16.54
N ALA A 13 16.78 0.29 -15.69
CA ALA A 13 17.93 1.01 -15.17
C ALA A 13 17.77 1.23 -13.66
N HIS A 14 18.82 1.68 -12.99
CA HIS A 14 18.79 2.07 -11.58
C HIS A 14 18.31 3.52 -11.39
N ASP A 15 18.39 4.31 -12.45
CA ASP A 15 17.93 5.70 -12.49
C ASP A 15 16.43 5.75 -12.84
N VAL A 16 15.65 6.32 -11.94
CA VAL A 16 14.19 6.34 -12.08
C VAL A 16 13.75 7.27 -13.23
N PRO A 17 14.19 8.54 -13.32
CA PRO A 17 13.85 9.42 -14.43
C PRO A 17 14.17 8.80 -15.80
N LEU A 18 15.36 8.29 -15.97
CA LEU A 18 15.77 7.63 -17.23
C LEU A 18 14.85 6.45 -17.57
N THR A 19 14.48 5.65 -16.56
CA THR A 19 13.60 4.51 -16.77
C THR A 19 12.21 4.95 -17.20
N LEU A 20 11.65 5.99 -16.57
CA LEU A 20 10.35 6.56 -16.93
C LEU A 20 10.33 7.03 -18.39
N ASP A 21 11.31 7.82 -18.79
CA ASP A 21 11.40 8.37 -20.14
C ASP A 21 11.57 7.26 -21.19
N ALA A 22 12.39 6.24 -20.89
CA ALA A 22 12.60 5.10 -21.78
C ALA A 22 11.31 4.30 -22.00
N TYR A 23 10.53 4.02 -20.95
CA TYR A 23 9.27 3.26 -21.08
C TYR A 23 8.17 4.08 -21.75
N ARG A 24 8.08 5.38 -21.49
CA ARG A 24 7.14 6.28 -22.18
C ARG A 24 7.41 6.29 -23.68
N LEU A 25 8.67 6.52 -24.08
CA LEU A 25 9.06 6.47 -25.49
C LEU A 25 8.80 5.11 -26.12
N MET A 26 9.08 4.01 -25.41
CA MET A 26 8.87 2.67 -25.92
C MET A 26 7.39 2.36 -26.10
N SER A 27 6.54 2.78 -25.17
CA SER A 27 5.08 2.56 -25.26
C SER A 27 4.44 3.26 -26.46
N GLU A 28 5.03 4.36 -26.94
CA GLU A 28 4.59 5.08 -28.14
C GLU A 28 5.18 4.45 -29.43
N THR A 29 6.21 3.61 -29.30
CA THR A 29 7.00 3.13 -30.46
C THR A 29 6.61 1.72 -30.88
N VAL A 30 6.12 0.87 -29.95
CA VAL A 30 5.86 -0.54 -30.20
C VAL A 30 4.59 -1.02 -29.50
N ASP A 31 3.94 -2.02 -30.10
CA ASP A 31 2.74 -2.70 -29.54
C ASP A 31 3.07 -3.96 -28.73
N TYR A 32 4.35 -4.15 -28.34
CA TYR A 32 4.74 -5.31 -27.55
C TYR A 32 4.53 -5.08 -26.07
N PRO A 33 4.15 -6.13 -25.31
CA PRO A 33 4.04 -6.02 -23.86
C PRO A 33 5.31 -5.54 -23.20
N LEU A 34 5.18 -4.62 -22.24
CA LEU A 34 6.28 -4.02 -21.49
C LEU A 34 6.42 -4.65 -20.10
N HIS A 35 7.64 -5.07 -19.76
CA HIS A 35 7.97 -5.60 -18.45
C HIS A 35 8.75 -4.57 -17.65
N LEU A 36 8.07 -3.92 -16.71
CA LEU A 36 8.63 -2.85 -15.89
C LEU A 36 9.58 -3.38 -14.80
N GLY A 37 10.47 -2.52 -14.35
CA GLY A 37 11.29 -2.76 -13.17
C GLY A 37 12.40 -1.74 -13.03
N ILE A 38 12.72 -1.41 -11.78
CA ILE A 38 13.93 -0.67 -11.42
C ILE A 38 14.96 -1.71 -11.01
N THR A 39 16.09 -1.77 -11.70
CA THR A 39 17.20 -2.67 -11.35
C THR A 39 18.14 -1.99 -10.38
N GLU A 40 18.88 -2.78 -9.57
CA GLU A 40 19.84 -2.23 -8.61
C GLU A 40 19.24 -1.13 -7.73
N ALA A 41 17.98 -1.35 -7.29
CA ALA A 41 17.22 -0.35 -6.55
C ALA A 41 17.81 -0.07 -5.16
N GLY A 42 18.59 -1.00 -4.61
CA GLY A 42 19.29 -0.88 -3.33
C GLY A 42 18.72 -1.76 -2.24
N THR A 43 19.00 -1.39 -0.99
CA THR A 43 18.47 -2.07 0.20
C THR A 43 16.94 -1.99 0.25
N VAL A 44 16.32 -2.79 1.12
CA VAL A 44 14.85 -2.89 1.23
C VAL A 44 14.21 -1.50 1.29
N ASN A 45 14.63 -0.63 2.21
CA ASN A 45 13.99 0.68 2.38
C ASN A 45 14.13 1.58 1.13
N THR A 46 15.34 1.70 0.59
CA THR A 46 15.61 2.54 -0.60
C THR A 46 14.97 1.94 -1.84
N GLY A 47 15.04 0.62 -1.97
CA GLY A 47 14.51 -0.10 -3.12
C GLY A 47 13.00 -0.06 -3.21
N ILE A 48 12.28 -0.10 -2.07
CA ILE A 48 10.83 0.11 -2.01
C ILE A 48 10.46 1.47 -2.57
N ILE A 49 11.13 2.54 -2.11
CA ILE A 49 10.83 3.91 -2.56
C ILE A 49 11.07 4.05 -4.06
N LYS A 50 12.24 3.64 -4.55
CA LYS A 50 12.55 3.73 -5.98
C LYS A 50 11.58 2.93 -6.86
N SER A 51 11.23 1.72 -6.42
CA SER A 51 10.28 0.86 -7.14
C SER A 51 8.87 1.44 -7.12
N ALA A 52 8.42 1.95 -5.97
CA ALA A 52 7.10 2.56 -5.86
C ALA A 52 6.98 3.81 -6.74
N VAL A 53 8.00 4.66 -6.76
CA VAL A 53 8.02 5.85 -7.62
C VAL A 53 8.10 5.47 -9.10
N GLY A 54 9.08 4.64 -9.49
CA GLY A 54 9.33 4.35 -10.91
C GLY A 54 8.25 3.46 -11.53
N ILE A 55 7.93 2.33 -10.91
CA ILE A 55 6.92 1.40 -11.42
C ILE A 55 5.53 2.00 -11.21
N GLY A 56 5.29 2.62 -10.04
CA GLY A 56 3.99 3.21 -9.73
C GLY A 56 3.61 4.33 -10.69
N ALA A 57 4.54 5.22 -11.08
CA ALA A 57 4.28 6.27 -12.06
C ALA A 57 3.87 5.69 -13.43
N LEU A 58 4.61 4.70 -13.95
CA LEU A 58 4.28 4.08 -15.22
C LEU A 58 2.93 3.36 -15.19
N LEU A 59 2.65 2.60 -14.14
CA LEU A 59 1.36 1.93 -13.98
C LEU A 59 0.19 2.92 -13.87
N ALA A 60 0.37 4.05 -13.21
CA ALA A 60 -0.63 5.12 -13.13
C ALA A 60 -0.91 5.77 -14.49
N GLU A 61 0.06 5.76 -15.40
CA GLU A 61 -0.06 6.22 -16.78
C GLU A 61 -0.63 5.13 -17.73
N GLY A 62 -0.90 3.92 -17.22
CA GLY A 62 -1.36 2.77 -18.02
C GLY A 62 -0.24 2.08 -18.78
N ILE A 63 1.02 2.35 -18.46
CA ILE A 63 2.18 1.74 -19.11
C ILE A 63 2.66 0.54 -18.30
N GLY A 64 2.77 -0.62 -18.94
CA GLY A 64 3.30 -1.85 -18.38
C GLY A 64 2.28 -2.96 -18.18
N ASP A 65 2.64 -4.16 -18.65
CA ASP A 65 1.79 -5.36 -18.61
C ASP A 65 2.22 -6.32 -17.51
N THR A 66 3.50 -6.33 -17.22
CA THR A 66 4.11 -7.10 -16.12
C THR A 66 5.21 -6.28 -15.47
N PHE A 67 5.56 -6.61 -14.23
CA PHE A 67 6.68 -5.93 -13.57
C PHE A 67 7.39 -6.82 -12.55
N ARG A 68 8.57 -6.39 -12.13
CA ARG A 68 9.35 -7.02 -11.06
C ARG A 68 9.90 -5.95 -10.12
N ILE A 69 9.72 -6.18 -8.84
CA ILE A 69 10.45 -5.48 -7.79
C ILE A 69 11.81 -6.16 -7.63
N SER A 70 12.85 -5.39 -7.33
CA SER A 70 14.21 -5.90 -7.09
C SER A 70 14.77 -5.27 -5.82
N LEU A 71 14.88 -6.07 -4.77
CA LEU A 71 15.37 -5.64 -3.46
C LEU A 71 16.58 -6.48 -3.05
N THR A 72 17.52 -5.86 -2.35
CA THR A 72 18.59 -6.61 -1.69
C THR A 72 18.03 -7.22 -0.40
N GLY A 73 17.51 -8.45 -0.48
CA GLY A 73 16.89 -9.13 0.66
C GLY A 73 16.06 -10.35 0.27
N ASP A 74 15.18 -10.79 1.18
CA ASP A 74 14.28 -11.91 0.94
C ASP A 74 13.30 -11.59 -0.22
N PRO A 75 13.25 -12.44 -1.27
CA PRO A 75 12.38 -12.23 -2.43
C PRO A 75 10.88 -12.21 -2.08
N VAL A 76 10.45 -12.78 -0.96
CA VAL A 76 9.07 -12.68 -0.50
C VAL A 76 8.66 -11.22 -0.28
N ASN A 77 9.57 -10.34 0.14
CA ASN A 77 9.30 -8.92 0.30
C ASN A 77 9.04 -8.22 -1.04
N GLU A 78 9.63 -8.68 -2.13
CA GLU A 78 9.38 -8.13 -3.46
C GLU A 78 7.91 -8.31 -3.87
N VAL A 79 7.33 -9.49 -3.57
CA VAL A 79 5.92 -9.78 -3.86
C VAL A 79 4.99 -8.94 -2.99
N LYS A 80 5.34 -8.73 -1.71
CA LYS A 80 4.56 -7.87 -0.80
C LYS A 80 4.54 -6.43 -1.34
N VAL A 81 5.71 -5.88 -1.67
CA VAL A 81 5.83 -4.52 -2.22
C VAL A 81 5.08 -4.37 -3.54
N ALA A 82 5.17 -5.36 -4.42
CA ALA A 82 4.42 -5.37 -5.67
C ALA A 82 2.90 -5.27 -5.44
N ASN A 83 2.38 -6.06 -4.52
CA ASN A 83 0.96 -6.01 -4.15
C ASN A 83 0.56 -4.66 -3.54
N GLU A 84 1.39 -4.07 -2.68
CA GLU A 84 1.11 -2.76 -2.08
C GLU A 84 1.11 -1.63 -3.11
N ILE A 85 2.00 -1.66 -4.11
CA ILE A 85 1.98 -0.71 -5.23
C ILE A 85 0.66 -0.83 -6.01
N LEU A 86 0.24 -2.05 -6.37
CA LEU A 86 -1.01 -2.27 -7.09
C LEU A 86 -2.24 -1.83 -6.28
N LYS A 87 -2.25 -2.09 -4.98
CA LYS A 87 -3.32 -1.64 -4.07
C LYS A 87 -3.37 -0.12 -3.97
N ALA A 88 -2.21 0.53 -3.80
CA ALA A 88 -2.12 1.98 -3.70
C ALA A 88 -2.66 2.70 -4.96
N LEU A 89 -2.52 2.06 -6.12
CA LEU A 89 -3.04 2.55 -7.41
C LEU A 89 -4.49 2.11 -7.71
N GLY A 90 -5.11 1.31 -6.85
CA GLY A 90 -6.45 0.76 -7.11
C GLY A 90 -6.50 -0.28 -8.23
N LEU A 91 -5.36 -0.80 -8.67
CA LEU A 91 -5.25 -1.79 -9.75
C LEU A 91 -5.49 -3.22 -9.26
N LYS A 92 -5.48 -3.43 -7.96
CA LYS A 92 -5.71 -4.74 -7.34
C LYS A 92 -6.42 -4.59 -6.00
N GLU A 93 -7.51 -5.32 -5.86
CA GLU A 93 -8.18 -5.52 -4.58
C GLU A 93 -7.69 -6.84 -3.96
N TYR A 94 -6.79 -6.76 -2.98
CA TYR A 94 -6.25 -7.92 -2.29
C TYR A 94 -5.87 -7.59 -0.86
N GLY A 95 -6.41 -8.36 0.09
CA GLY A 95 -6.14 -8.19 1.51
C GLY A 95 -6.64 -6.86 2.09
N PRO A 96 -6.50 -6.66 3.39
CA PRO A 96 -6.96 -5.47 4.06
C PRO A 96 -6.12 -4.24 3.70
N THR A 97 -6.75 -3.08 3.76
CA THR A 97 -6.07 -1.77 3.71
C THR A 97 -6.19 -1.12 5.07
N LEU A 98 -5.05 -0.83 5.71
CA LEU A 98 -5.00 -0.09 6.96
C LEU A 98 -4.99 1.40 6.67
N ILE A 99 -5.92 2.14 7.28
CA ILE A 99 -5.99 3.60 7.28
C ILE A 99 -5.61 4.07 8.67
N SER A 100 -4.49 4.78 8.81
CA SER A 100 -4.06 5.34 10.10
C SER A 100 -3.74 6.81 9.96
N CYS A 101 -4.21 7.61 10.92
CA CYS A 101 -3.87 9.03 10.94
C CYS A 101 -2.45 9.25 11.49
N PRO A 102 -1.80 10.39 11.17
CA PRO A 102 -0.54 10.74 11.79
C PRO A 102 -0.75 11.07 13.27
N THR A 103 0.29 10.85 14.08
CA THR A 103 0.33 11.27 15.49
C THR A 103 0.37 12.79 15.60
N CYS A 104 -0.79 13.43 15.71
CA CYS A 104 -0.89 14.88 15.91
C CYS A 104 -1.14 15.23 17.38
N GLY A 105 -1.15 16.52 17.72
CA GLY A 105 -1.39 16.99 19.09
C GLY A 105 -2.76 16.62 19.70
N ARG A 106 -3.67 16.03 18.94
CA ARG A 106 -4.97 15.50 19.40
C ARG A 106 -4.95 14.00 19.67
N CYS A 107 -3.85 13.31 19.38
CA CYS A 107 -3.71 11.89 19.65
C CYS A 107 -3.69 11.64 21.15
N ASN A 108 -4.56 10.78 21.67
CA ASN A 108 -4.70 10.49 23.10
C ASN A 108 -4.31 9.05 23.46
N ILE A 109 -3.82 8.26 22.51
CA ILE A 109 -3.48 6.84 22.66
C ILE A 109 -2.08 6.58 22.07
N ASP A 110 -1.48 5.46 22.40
CA ASP A 110 -0.27 4.97 21.72
C ASP A 110 -0.63 4.43 20.33
N LEU A 111 -0.94 5.37 19.42
CA LEU A 111 -1.38 5.07 18.06
C LEU A 111 -0.37 4.21 17.27
N PRO A 112 0.95 4.45 17.31
CA PRO A 112 1.90 3.61 16.58
C PRO A 112 1.82 2.15 17.01
N SER A 113 1.89 1.87 18.32
CA SER A 113 1.81 0.50 18.84
C SER A 113 0.49 -0.20 18.50
N ILE A 114 -0.63 0.54 18.56
CA ILE A 114 -1.95 0.00 18.22
C ILE A 114 -2.03 -0.30 16.72
N ALA A 115 -1.56 0.61 15.87
CA ALA A 115 -1.55 0.40 14.42
C ALA A 115 -0.71 -0.80 14.00
N GLU A 116 0.50 -0.97 14.58
CA GLU A 116 1.35 -2.13 14.34
C GLU A 116 0.67 -3.45 14.75
N LYS A 117 0.03 -3.49 15.92
CA LYS A 117 -0.72 -4.67 16.37
C LYS A 117 -1.88 -5.02 15.44
N VAL A 118 -2.60 -4.01 14.97
CA VAL A 118 -3.70 -4.20 14.00
C VAL A 118 -3.14 -4.70 12.68
N GLU A 119 -2.08 -4.09 12.16
CA GLU A 119 -1.43 -4.53 10.91
C GLU A 119 -0.95 -5.98 10.97
N GLN A 120 -0.33 -6.38 12.09
CA GLN A 120 0.08 -7.78 12.32
C GLN A 120 -1.11 -8.73 12.29
N ARG A 121 -2.24 -8.40 12.94
CA ARG A 121 -3.46 -9.23 12.94
C ARG A 121 -4.14 -9.28 11.56
N LEU A 122 -4.01 -8.22 10.77
CA LEU A 122 -4.52 -8.16 9.41
C LEU A 122 -3.68 -8.96 8.40
N SER A 123 -2.41 -9.23 8.69
CA SER A 123 -1.46 -9.84 7.73
C SER A 123 -1.88 -11.22 7.20
N GLY A 124 -2.74 -11.95 7.91
CA GLY A 124 -3.29 -13.25 7.50
C GLY A 124 -4.61 -13.16 6.73
N ILE A 125 -5.18 -11.97 6.59
CA ILE A 125 -6.49 -11.78 5.96
C ILE A 125 -6.29 -11.50 4.47
N THR A 126 -7.00 -12.24 3.62
CA THR A 126 -6.96 -12.07 2.16
C THR A 126 -8.14 -11.26 1.62
N LYS A 127 -9.19 -11.07 2.45
CA LYS A 127 -10.39 -10.33 2.08
C LYS A 127 -10.09 -8.83 1.95
N PRO A 128 -10.50 -8.17 0.87
CA PRO A 128 -10.34 -6.72 0.73
C PRO A 128 -11.32 -5.99 1.67
N ILE A 129 -10.80 -5.49 2.78
CA ILE A 129 -11.51 -4.66 3.75
C ILE A 129 -10.67 -3.44 4.10
N LYS A 130 -11.31 -2.31 4.36
CA LYS A 130 -10.67 -1.09 4.84
C LYS A 130 -10.84 -0.99 6.34
N VAL A 131 -9.72 -1.01 7.06
CA VAL A 131 -9.67 -0.95 8.52
C VAL A 131 -9.01 0.35 8.95
N ALA A 132 -9.65 1.11 9.85
CA ALA A 132 -9.13 2.38 10.31
C ALA A 132 -8.64 2.33 11.77
N VAL A 133 -7.49 2.97 12.03
CA VAL A 133 -6.94 3.17 13.37
C VAL A 133 -6.67 4.66 13.56
N MET A 134 -7.51 5.34 14.34
CA MET A 134 -7.51 6.79 14.49
C MET A 134 -7.12 7.21 15.90
N GLY A 135 -6.25 8.20 16.01
CA GLY A 135 -5.68 8.65 17.30
C GLY A 135 -6.60 9.51 18.16
N CYS A 136 -7.74 9.99 17.62
CA CYS A 136 -8.70 10.78 18.38
C CYS A 136 -10.15 10.53 17.95
N VAL A 137 -11.09 10.65 18.90
CA VAL A 137 -12.52 10.46 18.66
C VAL A 137 -13.18 11.64 17.93
N VAL A 138 -12.54 12.81 17.91
CA VAL A 138 -13.13 14.02 17.36
C VAL A 138 -13.26 13.94 15.84
N ASN A 139 -12.18 13.58 15.16
CA ASN A 139 -12.15 13.51 13.69
C ASN A 139 -12.16 12.06 13.17
N GLY A 140 -11.80 11.08 14.04
CA GLY A 140 -11.56 9.70 13.63
C GLY A 140 -12.68 9.09 12.79
N PRO A 141 -13.91 9.01 13.28
CA PRO A 141 -15.03 8.42 12.53
C PRO A 141 -15.37 9.18 11.25
N GLY A 142 -15.20 10.51 11.25
CA GLY A 142 -15.46 11.36 10.08
C GLY A 142 -14.41 11.22 8.99
N GLU A 143 -13.12 11.29 9.36
CA GLU A 143 -12.00 11.15 8.43
C GLU A 143 -11.88 9.73 7.85
N ALA A 144 -12.31 8.72 8.59
CA ALA A 144 -12.27 7.31 8.20
C ALA A 144 -13.65 6.71 7.90
N ARG A 145 -14.65 7.52 7.52
CA ARG A 145 -16.01 7.00 7.24
C ARG A 145 -16.08 6.01 6.07
N ASP A 146 -15.10 6.03 5.18
CA ASP A 146 -14.99 5.08 4.07
C ASP A 146 -14.38 3.73 4.49
N ALA A 147 -13.94 3.62 5.75
CA ALA A 147 -13.50 2.35 6.30
C ALA A 147 -14.70 1.45 6.63
N ASP A 148 -14.53 0.16 6.36
CA ASP A 148 -15.56 -0.83 6.70
C ASP A 148 -15.74 -0.97 8.21
N ILE A 149 -14.62 -0.88 8.95
CA ILE A 149 -14.58 -0.87 10.41
C ILE A 149 -13.38 -0.08 10.90
N GLY A 150 -13.45 0.51 12.06
CA GLY A 150 -12.32 1.23 12.63
C GLY A 150 -12.45 1.48 14.12
N ILE A 151 -11.32 1.92 14.69
CA ILE A 151 -11.22 2.36 16.08
C ILE A 151 -10.71 3.79 16.14
N ALA A 152 -11.13 4.53 17.15
CA ALA A 152 -10.68 5.89 17.40
C ALA A 152 -10.37 6.08 18.89
N GLY A 153 -9.15 6.52 19.18
CA GLY A 153 -8.67 6.72 20.55
C GLY A 153 -9.29 7.91 21.25
N GLY A 154 -9.49 7.80 22.56
CA GLY A 154 -9.90 8.85 23.46
C GLY A 154 -9.10 8.81 24.76
N LYS A 155 -9.48 9.57 25.76
CA LYS A 155 -8.80 9.59 27.07
C LYS A 155 -9.21 8.37 27.90
N GLY A 156 -8.37 7.32 27.92
CA GLY A 156 -8.59 6.08 28.68
C GLY A 156 -9.66 5.15 28.09
N GLU A 157 -10.34 5.55 27.06
CA GLU A 157 -11.36 4.80 26.33
C GLU A 157 -11.34 5.19 24.87
N GLY A 158 -11.93 4.39 24.00
CA GLY A 158 -12.04 4.71 22.59
C GLY A 158 -13.34 4.18 21.98
N LEU A 159 -13.53 4.50 20.72
CA LEU A 159 -14.71 4.16 19.96
C LEU A 159 -14.39 3.08 18.94
N VAL A 160 -15.33 2.16 18.75
CA VAL A 160 -15.37 1.28 17.57
C VAL A 160 -16.46 1.83 16.65
N PHE A 161 -16.16 1.97 15.38
CA PHE A 161 -17.09 2.49 14.39
C PHE A 161 -17.10 1.64 13.12
N ARG A 162 -18.21 1.68 12.40
CA ARG A 162 -18.40 1.02 11.11
C ARG A 162 -18.97 2.04 10.12
N LYS A 163 -18.28 2.25 9.00
CA LYS A 163 -18.68 3.23 7.97
C LYS A 163 -19.00 4.62 8.56
N GLY A 164 -18.17 5.06 9.49
CA GLY A 164 -18.33 6.33 10.19
C GLY A 164 -19.32 6.37 11.36
N GLU A 165 -20.14 5.34 11.54
CA GLU A 165 -21.10 5.26 12.66
C GLU A 165 -20.49 4.56 13.87
N VAL A 166 -20.57 5.19 15.03
CA VAL A 166 -20.08 4.61 16.29
C VAL A 166 -20.99 3.46 16.70
N ILE A 167 -20.42 2.27 16.86
CA ILE A 167 -21.15 1.06 17.26
C ILE A 167 -20.84 0.62 18.69
N ASN A 168 -19.69 1.00 19.22
CA ASN A 168 -19.30 0.61 20.58
C ASN A 168 -18.29 1.61 21.18
N LYS A 169 -18.19 1.60 22.50
CA LYS A 169 -17.22 2.34 23.30
C LYS A 169 -16.56 1.38 24.27
N VAL A 170 -15.24 1.32 24.24
CA VAL A 170 -14.46 0.34 25.00
C VAL A 170 -13.25 1.01 25.68
N PRO A 171 -12.71 0.43 26.77
CA PRO A 171 -11.43 0.85 27.33
C PRO A 171 -10.31 0.77 26.29
N GLU A 172 -9.30 1.63 26.42
CA GLU A 172 -8.19 1.74 25.46
C GLU A 172 -7.47 0.40 25.24
N ASP A 173 -7.23 -0.36 26.32
CA ASP A 173 -6.58 -1.68 26.27
C ASP A 173 -7.38 -2.76 25.53
N LYS A 174 -8.66 -2.53 25.28
CA LYS A 174 -9.57 -3.42 24.55
C LYS A 174 -9.81 -3.01 23.10
N LEU A 175 -9.29 -1.86 22.66
CA LEU A 175 -9.55 -1.34 21.31
C LEU A 175 -9.18 -2.33 20.20
N VAL A 176 -7.99 -2.93 20.28
CA VAL A 176 -7.54 -3.90 19.27
C VAL A 176 -8.42 -5.14 19.26
N ASP A 177 -8.78 -5.68 20.44
CA ASP A 177 -9.64 -6.87 20.52
C ASP A 177 -11.06 -6.60 20.06
N ALA A 178 -11.57 -5.41 20.30
CA ALA A 178 -12.90 -5.01 19.88
C ALA A 178 -13.04 -4.77 18.36
N LEU A 179 -11.91 -4.68 17.64
CA LEU A 179 -11.87 -4.52 16.20
C LEU A 179 -12.04 -5.87 15.47
N PHE A 180 -11.63 -6.99 16.09
CA PHE A 180 -11.65 -8.33 15.53
C PHE A 180 -12.72 -9.23 16.17
#